data_7edb78adccc4fdc22b7560410f8212e1
#
_entry.id   7edb78adccc4fdc22b7560410f8212e1
#
_cell.length_a   1.000
_cell.length_b   1.000
_cell.length_c   1.000
_cell.angle_alpha   90.00
_cell.angle_beta   90.00
_cell.angle_gamma   90.00
#
_symmetry.space_group_name_H-M   'P 1'
#
loop_
_entity.id
_entity.type
_entity.pdbx_description
1 polymer ?
#
loop_
_entity_poly.entity_id
_entity_poly.type
_entity_poly.pdbx_seq_one_letter_code
_entity_poly.pdbx_strand_id
1 'polypeptide(L)'
;MKVVVLAGGISTERDVSLISGKMIYQAMKRLGHQAVLLDVFLGMERDDIDHIFESDEDFSAGIEAIHEINPDISAVKALRKDGGKCYFGPNVIKICQMADVVFLGLHGADGEGGKVQAAFDLLGIRYTGTDFVSGALAMDKCLACLLYTSPSPRDLSTSR
;
A
#
# COMPACT_ATOMS: atom_id res chain seq x y z
N MET A 1 11.37 -12.86 9.34
CA MET A 1 11.40 -12.03 8.12
C MET A 1 11.18 -10.60 8.51
N LYS A 2 11.81 -9.66 7.77
CA LYS A 2 11.54 -8.22 7.85
C LYS A 2 10.35 -7.89 6.93
N VAL A 3 9.25 -7.43 7.49
CA VAL A 3 8.02 -7.16 6.76
C VAL A 3 7.61 -5.70 6.96
N VAL A 4 7.40 -4.97 5.88
CA VAL A 4 6.73 -3.67 5.94
C VAL A 4 5.25 -3.88 5.63
N VAL A 5 4.37 -3.37 6.46
CA VAL A 5 2.95 -3.22 6.16
C VAL A 5 2.72 -1.79 5.73
N LEU A 6 2.43 -1.59 4.46
CA LEU A 6 2.23 -0.26 3.88
C LEU A 6 0.74 0.07 3.86
N ALA A 7 0.33 1.14 4.52
CA ALA A 7 -1.07 1.53 4.69
C ALA A 7 -1.25 3.04 4.54
N GLY A 8 -2.45 3.56 4.76
CA GLY A 8 -2.76 4.98 4.73
C GLY A 8 -2.87 5.56 3.32
N GLY A 9 -2.06 6.55 3.02
CA GLY A 9 -2.10 7.27 1.73
C GLY A 9 -3.06 8.46 1.74
N ILE A 10 -3.48 8.90 0.55
CA ILE A 10 -4.31 10.12 0.34
C ILE A 10 -5.60 9.81 -0.43
N SER A 11 -6.18 8.63 -0.21
CA SER A 11 -7.51 8.28 -0.73
C SER A 11 -8.60 8.55 0.31
N THR A 12 -9.85 8.55 -0.12
CA THR A 12 -11.02 8.61 0.79
C THR A 12 -11.12 7.36 1.69
N GLU A 13 -10.44 6.28 1.32
CA GLU A 13 -10.40 5.01 2.06
C GLU A 13 -9.18 4.91 2.99
N ARG A 14 -8.53 6.04 3.28
CA ARG A 14 -7.35 6.11 4.13
C ARG A 14 -7.54 5.43 5.49
N ASP A 15 -8.65 5.72 6.18
CA ASP A 15 -8.92 5.18 7.52
C ASP A 15 -9.10 3.66 7.47
N VAL A 16 -9.78 3.16 6.44
CA VAL A 16 -9.93 1.72 6.20
C VAL A 16 -8.57 1.06 5.98
N SER A 17 -7.71 1.71 5.19
CA SER A 17 -6.35 1.24 4.94
C SER A 17 -5.52 1.19 6.22
N LEU A 18 -5.60 2.20 7.07
CA LEU A 18 -4.86 2.25 8.34
C LEU A 18 -5.33 1.14 9.31
N ILE A 19 -6.63 0.91 9.43
CA ILE A 19 -7.18 -0.16 10.29
C ILE A 19 -6.80 -1.54 9.75
N SER A 20 -6.94 -1.77 8.45
CA SER A 20 -6.51 -3.02 7.81
C SER A 20 -5.01 -3.25 8.02
N GLY A 21 -4.20 -2.20 7.82
CA GLY A 21 -2.76 -2.24 8.06
C GLY A 21 -2.40 -2.57 9.50
N LYS A 22 -3.09 -1.97 10.49
CA LYS A 22 -2.93 -2.29 11.91
C LYS A 22 -3.19 -3.77 12.20
N MET A 23 -4.29 -4.30 11.68
CA MET A 23 -4.66 -5.71 11.88
C MET A 23 -3.60 -6.66 11.29
N ILE A 24 -3.12 -6.35 10.08
CA ILE A 24 -2.07 -7.12 9.40
C ILE A 24 -0.76 -7.04 10.18
N TYR A 25 -0.34 -5.83 10.58
CA TYR A 25 0.87 -5.59 11.38
C TYR A 25 0.86 -6.42 12.66
N GLN A 26 -0.23 -6.36 13.42
CA GLN A 26 -0.40 -7.13 14.65
C GLN A 26 -0.36 -8.65 14.41
N ALA A 27 -0.94 -9.11 13.29
CA ALA A 27 -0.86 -10.51 12.90
C ALA A 27 0.59 -10.93 12.57
N MET A 28 1.35 -10.11 11.84
CA MET A 28 2.75 -10.36 11.53
C MET A 28 3.62 -10.41 12.80
N LYS A 29 3.39 -9.49 13.75
CA LYS A 29 4.08 -9.50 15.06
C LYS A 29 3.77 -10.78 15.84
N ARG A 30 2.49 -11.22 15.89
CA ARG A 30 2.10 -12.48 16.57
C ARG A 30 2.74 -13.72 15.93
N LEU A 31 2.98 -13.70 14.63
CA LEU A 31 3.68 -14.76 13.90
C LEU A 31 5.21 -14.72 14.08
N GLY A 32 5.74 -13.79 14.89
CA GLY A 32 7.18 -13.67 15.16
C GLY A 32 7.98 -12.99 14.06
N HIS A 33 7.32 -12.22 13.16
CA HIS A 33 8.03 -11.43 12.16
C HIS A 33 8.46 -10.08 12.72
N GLN A 34 9.57 -9.55 12.20
CA GLN A 34 10.01 -8.18 12.43
C GLN A 34 9.19 -7.28 11.50
N ALA A 35 8.08 -6.75 12.01
CA ALA A 35 7.12 -5.98 11.22
C ALA A 35 7.17 -4.50 11.55
N VAL A 36 7.03 -3.64 10.54
CA VAL A 36 6.88 -2.19 10.63
C VAL A 36 5.61 -1.79 9.89
N LEU A 37 4.73 -1.05 10.56
CA LEU A 37 3.57 -0.42 9.91
C LEU A 37 3.96 0.99 9.49
N LEU A 38 3.76 1.30 8.23
CA LEU A 38 4.22 2.55 7.62
C LEU A 38 3.13 3.19 6.78
N ASP A 39 2.85 4.46 7.05
CA ASP A 39 1.98 5.24 6.17
C ASP A 39 2.73 5.61 4.90
N VAL A 40 2.16 5.24 3.74
CA VAL A 40 2.82 5.45 2.44
C VAL A 40 3.03 6.92 2.12
N PHE A 41 2.11 7.79 2.55
CA PHE A 41 2.17 9.22 2.24
C PHE A 41 2.87 10.02 3.33
N LEU A 42 2.55 9.80 4.61
CA LEU A 42 3.18 10.53 5.71
C LEU A 42 4.62 10.08 5.94
N GLY A 43 4.90 8.80 5.70
CA GLY A 43 6.23 8.25 5.91
C GLY A 43 6.65 8.25 7.38
N MET A 44 7.95 8.34 7.59
CA MET A 44 8.56 8.38 8.91
C MET A 44 9.73 9.36 8.92
N GLU A 45 9.56 10.47 9.64
CA GLU A 45 10.63 11.47 9.83
C GLU A 45 11.57 11.02 10.97
N ARG A 46 12.55 10.21 10.62
CA ARG A 46 13.51 9.62 11.57
C ARG A 46 14.86 9.46 10.85
N ASP A 47 15.94 9.82 11.51
CA ASP A 47 17.30 9.68 10.96
C ASP A 47 17.82 8.24 11.10
N ASP A 48 17.53 7.60 12.22
CA ASP A 48 17.92 6.23 12.51
C ASP A 48 16.81 5.25 12.06
N ILE A 49 16.96 4.73 10.84
CA ILE A 49 16.08 3.72 10.26
C ILE A 49 16.77 2.35 10.09
N ASP A 50 18.09 2.29 10.27
CA ASP A 50 18.86 1.08 9.98
C ASP A 50 18.46 -0.10 10.90
N HIS A 51 18.04 0.21 12.13
CA HIS A 51 17.58 -0.77 13.12
C HIS A 51 16.06 -0.78 13.33
N ILE A 52 15.29 -0.20 12.40
CA ILE A 52 13.82 -0.03 12.55
C ILE A 52 13.08 -1.36 12.78
N PHE A 53 13.53 -2.45 12.14
CA PHE A 53 12.93 -3.78 12.28
C PHE A 53 13.25 -4.47 13.61
N GLU A 54 14.25 -3.97 14.33
CA GLU A 54 14.68 -4.48 15.64
C GLU A 54 14.02 -3.70 16.79
N SER A 55 13.29 -2.64 16.46
CA SER A 55 12.61 -1.80 17.44
C SER A 55 11.45 -2.54 18.11
N ASP A 56 11.31 -2.34 19.43
CA ASP A 56 10.16 -2.80 20.21
C ASP A 56 8.97 -1.82 20.15
N GLU A 57 9.09 -0.77 19.36
CA GLU A 57 8.05 0.26 19.18
C GLU A 57 6.77 -0.34 18.57
N ASP A 58 5.62 0.06 19.08
CA ASP A 58 4.34 -0.27 18.47
C ASP A 58 3.98 0.76 17.39
N PHE A 59 4.28 0.42 16.14
CA PHE A 59 3.99 1.26 14.98
C PHE A 59 2.48 1.40 14.69
N SER A 60 1.62 0.69 15.39
CA SER A 60 0.17 0.81 15.27
C SER A 60 -0.47 1.76 16.31
N ALA A 61 0.35 2.33 17.19
CA ALA A 61 -0.11 3.29 18.20
C ALA A 61 -0.76 4.51 17.55
N GLY A 62 -1.89 4.96 18.11
CA GLY A 62 -2.64 6.11 17.59
C GLY A 62 -3.57 5.82 16.42
N ILE A 63 -3.59 4.59 15.89
CA ILE A 63 -4.61 4.18 14.91
C ILE A 63 -5.80 3.62 15.69
N GLU A 64 -6.87 4.42 15.82
CA GLU A 64 -7.98 4.07 16.73
C GLU A 64 -9.19 3.47 16.03
N ALA A 65 -9.80 4.19 15.10
CA ALA A 65 -11.07 3.77 14.47
C ALA A 65 -11.25 4.35 13.07
N ILE A 66 -12.20 3.78 12.33
CA ILE A 66 -12.72 4.36 11.09
C ILE A 66 -13.73 5.43 11.47
N HIS A 67 -13.56 6.63 10.93
CA HIS A 67 -14.51 7.72 11.12
C HIS A 67 -15.66 7.61 10.13
N GLU A 68 -16.85 8.04 10.54
CA GLU A 68 -18.05 8.06 9.65
C GLU A 68 -17.92 9.09 8.52
N ILE A 69 -17.02 10.07 8.69
CA ILE A 69 -16.76 11.14 7.72
C ILE A 69 -15.45 10.83 7.00
N ASN A 70 -15.45 10.99 5.69
CA ASN A 70 -14.23 10.82 4.89
C ASN A 70 -13.09 11.70 5.42
N PRO A 71 -11.84 11.19 5.43
CA PRO A 71 -10.69 11.95 5.89
C PRO A 71 -10.50 13.22 5.06
N ASP A 72 -10.15 14.32 5.72
CA ASP A 72 -9.75 15.56 5.05
C ASP A 72 -8.34 15.37 4.45
N ILE A 73 -8.30 15.05 3.18
CA ILE A 73 -7.06 14.82 2.44
C ILE A 73 -6.19 16.10 2.40
N SER A 74 -6.79 17.27 2.42
CA SER A 74 -6.03 18.54 2.46
C SER A 74 -5.30 18.68 3.80
N ALA A 75 -5.97 18.35 4.89
CA ALA A 75 -5.34 18.31 6.21
C ALA A 75 -4.22 17.26 6.29
N VAL A 76 -4.43 16.06 5.74
CA VAL A 76 -3.39 15.03 5.68
C VAL A 76 -2.16 15.51 4.89
N LYS A 77 -2.37 16.16 3.73
CA LYS A 77 -1.27 16.74 2.94
C LYS A 77 -0.51 17.83 3.69
N ALA A 78 -1.21 18.64 4.48
CA ALA A 78 -0.59 19.71 5.26
C ALA A 78 0.31 19.19 6.40
N LEU A 79 0.17 17.93 6.82
CA LEU A 79 1.05 17.33 7.82
C LEU A 79 2.49 17.11 7.32
N ARG A 80 2.69 17.08 5.99
CA ARG A 80 4.02 16.88 5.41
C ARG A 80 4.80 18.18 5.30
N LYS A 81 5.95 18.25 5.96
CA LYS A 81 6.83 19.44 5.96
C LYS A 81 7.51 19.70 4.61
N ASP A 82 7.69 18.66 3.78
CA ASP A 82 8.30 18.76 2.44
C ASP A 82 7.31 19.21 1.34
N GLY A 83 6.10 19.57 1.71
CA GLY A 83 5.03 19.99 0.80
C GLY A 83 4.37 18.85 0.02
N GLY A 84 4.68 17.59 0.34
CA GLY A 84 3.98 16.41 -0.19
C GLY A 84 4.01 16.23 -1.71
N LYS A 85 5.07 16.67 -2.39
CA LYS A 85 5.19 16.55 -3.86
C LYS A 85 5.33 15.11 -4.32
N CYS A 86 6.04 14.28 -3.55
CA CYS A 86 6.19 12.86 -3.83
C CYS A 86 5.08 12.08 -3.10
N TYR A 87 4.48 11.09 -3.74
CA TYR A 87 3.48 10.22 -3.10
C TYR A 87 4.08 9.44 -1.92
N PHE A 88 5.32 8.98 -2.06
CA PHE A 88 6.03 8.31 -0.98
C PHE A 88 6.59 9.33 0.00
N GLY A 89 6.21 9.18 1.26
CA GLY A 89 6.68 10.01 2.36
C GLY A 89 8.16 9.77 2.71
N PRO A 90 8.70 10.57 3.64
CA PRO A 90 10.08 10.41 4.11
C PRO A 90 10.38 8.96 4.52
N ASN A 91 11.53 8.46 4.11
CA ASN A 91 12.05 7.11 4.40
C ASN A 91 11.21 5.91 3.92
N VAL A 92 10.03 6.09 3.31
CA VAL A 92 9.17 4.98 2.87
C VAL A 92 9.93 4.03 1.96
N ILE A 93 10.52 4.53 0.90
CA ILE A 93 11.25 3.70 -0.08
C ILE A 93 12.44 3.00 0.57
N LYS A 94 13.23 3.72 1.39
CA LYS A 94 14.39 3.13 2.08
C LYS A 94 13.99 1.97 2.99
N ILE A 95 12.95 2.15 3.82
CA ILE A 95 12.47 1.12 4.73
C ILE A 95 11.91 -0.07 3.93
N CYS A 96 11.17 0.19 2.85
CA CYS A 96 10.66 -0.87 1.96
C CYS A 96 11.80 -1.67 1.29
N GLN A 97 12.90 -1.02 0.90
CA GLN A 97 14.07 -1.70 0.32
C GLN A 97 14.83 -2.57 1.34
N MET A 98 14.74 -2.25 2.63
CA MET A 98 15.35 -3.05 3.71
C MET A 98 14.51 -4.27 4.10
N ALA A 99 13.26 -4.34 3.66
CA ALA A 99 12.34 -5.44 3.97
C ALA A 99 12.56 -6.65 3.05
N ASP A 100 12.25 -7.84 3.56
CA ASP A 100 12.17 -9.05 2.73
C ASP A 100 10.94 -9.01 1.81
N VAL A 101 9.85 -8.39 2.29
CA VAL A 101 8.60 -8.20 1.55
C VAL A 101 7.80 -7.02 2.12
N VAL A 102 7.10 -6.33 1.23
CA VAL A 102 6.14 -5.28 1.59
C VAL A 102 4.72 -5.82 1.43
N PHE A 103 3.94 -5.79 2.49
CA PHE A 103 2.52 -6.10 2.45
C PHE A 103 1.75 -4.82 2.08
N LEU A 104 1.08 -4.81 0.93
CA LEU A 104 0.29 -3.67 0.47
C LEU A 104 -1.11 -3.73 1.10
N GLY A 105 -1.34 -2.94 2.15
CA GLY A 105 -2.63 -2.73 2.80
C GLY A 105 -3.30 -1.43 2.35
N LEU A 106 -2.98 -0.97 1.14
CA LEU A 106 -3.49 0.27 0.56
C LEU A 106 -4.86 0.06 -0.07
N HIS A 107 -5.70 1.10 -0.02
CA HIS A 107 -7.00 1.14 -0.68
C HIS A 107 -7.12 2.38 -1.56
N GLY A 108 -7.98 2.28 -2.58
CA GLY A 108 -8.24 3.35 -3.55
C GLY A 108 -7.26 3.41 -4.71
N ALA A 109 -7.50 4.37 -5.61
CA ALA A 109 -6.88 4.42 -6.94
C ALA A 109 -5.34 4.40 -6.94
N ASP A 110 -4.70 5.04 -5.95
CA ASP A 110 -3.23 5.10 -5.92
C ASP A 110 -2.60 3.79 -5.40
N GLY A 111 -3.30 3.05 -4.52
CA GLY A 111 -2.86 1.77 -3.98
C GLY A 111 -3.21 0.57 -4.87
N GLU A 112 -4.41 0.59 -5.47
CA GLU A 112 -4.97 -0.54 -6.23
C GLU A 112 -4.80 -0.37 -7.74
N GLY A 113 -4.59 0.86 -8.22
CA GLY A 113 -4.45 1.17 -9.65
C GLY A 113 -3.08 0.88 -10.27
N GLY A 114 -2.21 0.13 -9.60
CA GLY A 114 -0.93 -0.33 -10.13
C GLY A 114 0.24 0.65 -10.00
N LYS A 115 0.02 1.89 -9.57
CA LYS A 115 1.07 2.92 -9.53
C LYS A 115 2.17 2.60 -8.52
N VAL A 116 1.79 2.18 -7.31
CA VAL A 116 2.73 1.77 -6.25
C VAL A 116 3.49 0.52 -6.68
N GLN A 117 2.77 -0.45 -7.25
CA GLN A 117 3.33 -1.70 -7.77
C GLN A 117 4.37 -1.42 -8.85
N ALA A 118 4.06 -0.57 -9.85
CA ALA A 118 5.00 -0.19 -10.89
C ALA A 118 6.26 0.49 -10.35
N ALA A 119 6.11 1.37 -9.35
CA ALA A 119 7.25 1.99 -8.69
C ALA A 119 8.11 0.95 -7.95
N PHE A 120 7.48 -0.02 -7.29
CA PHE A 120 8.18 -1.08 -6.57
C PHE A 120 8.89 -2.05 -7.51
N ASP A 121 8.31 -2.38 -8.66
CA ASP A 121 8.96 -3.18 -9.71
C ASP A 121 10.25 -2.51 -10.20
N LEU A 122 10.20 -1.20 -10.48
CA LEU A 122 11.39 -0.42 -10.90
C LEU A 122 12.47 -0.35 -9.82
N LEU A 123 12.08 -0.38 -8.55
CA LEU A 123 12.99 -0.29 -7.40
C LEU A 123 13.45 -1.68 -6.90
N GLY A 124 12.96 -2.77 -7.50
CA GLY A 124 13.27 -4.13 -7.07
C GLY A 124 12.70 -4.50 -5.69
N ILE A 125 11.64 -3.81 -5.24
CA ILE A 125 10.99 -4.05 -3.96
C ILE A 125 9.96 -5.17 -4.13
N ARG A 126 10.04 -6.22 -3.32
CA ARG A 126 9.06 -7.32 -3.31
C ARG A 126 7.82 -6.90 -2.55
N TYR A 127 6.65 -7.17 -3.12
CA TYR A 127 5.36 -6.83 -2.50
C TYR A 127 4.34 -7.95 -2.67
N THR A 128 3.27 -7.87 -1.88
CA THR A 128 2.11 -8.78 -1.99
C THR A 128 1.04 -8.17 -2.89
N GLY A 129 0.29 -9.02 -3.58
CA GLY A 129 -0.81 -8.61 -4.44
C GLY A 129 -0.52 -8.82 -5.93
N THR A 130 -1.37 -8.25 -6.77
CA THR A 130 -1.24 -8.35 -8.22
C THR A 130 -0.21 -7.36 -8.78
N ASP A 131 0.27 -7.60 -9.99
CA ASP A 131 1.16 -6.70 -10.71
C ASP A 131 0.45 -5.39 -11.13
N PHE A 132 1.25 -4.42 -11.59
CA PHE A 132 0.75 -3.10 -11.94
C PHE A 132 -0.23 -3.11 -13.13
N VAL A 133 -0.03 -4.00 -14.11
CA VAL A 133 -0.90 -4.10 -15.30
C VAL A 133 -2.27 -4.63 -14.90
N SER A 134 -2.29 -5.74 -14.16
CA SER A 134 -3.53 -6.36 -13.69
C SER A 134 -4.31 -5.41 -12.78
N GLY A 135 -3.64 -4.70 -11.88
CA GLY A 135 -4.26 -3.67 -11.02
C GLY A 135 -4.89 -2.54 -11.85
N ALA A 136 -4.15 -1.97 -12.79
CA ALA A 136 -4.63 -0.89 -13.64
C ALA A 136 -5.85 -1.30 -14.48
N LEU A 137 -5.83 -2.51 -15.07
CA LEU A 137 -6.94 -3.04 -15.86
C LEU A 137 -8.18 -3.30 -15.00
N ALA A 138 -8.00 -3.88 -13.81
CA ALA A 138 -9.12 -4.19 -12.91
C ALA A 138 -9.81 -2.94 -12.37
N MET A 139 -9.05 -1.85 -12.14
CA MET A 139 -9.59 -0.58 -11.66
C MET A 139 -10.30 0.23 -12.76
N ASP A 140 -10.02 -0.01 -14.03
CA ASP A 140 -10.74 0.59 -15.15
C ASP A 140 -11.96 -0.27 -15.51
N LYS A 141 -13.14 0.16 -15.08
CA LYS A 141 -14.40 -0.59 -15.30
C LYS A 141 -14.73 -0.76 -16.78
N CYS A 142 -14.35 0.18 -17.64
CA CYS A 142 -14.56 0.08 -19.07
C CYS A 142 -13.68 -0.98 -19.69
N LEU A 143 -12.38 -1.00 -19.35
CA LEU A 143 -11.45 -2.02 -19.81
C LEU A 143 -11.78 -3.40 -19.23
N ALA A 144 -12.13 -3.47 -17.94
CA ALA A 144 -12.57 -4.71 -17.32
C ALA A 144 -13.81 -5.29 -18.03
N CYS A 145 -14.82 -4.47 -18.31
CA CYS A 145 -16.01 -4.88 -19.05
C CYS A 145 -15.64 -5.38 -20.45
N LEU A 146 -14.78 -4.67 -21.17
CA LEU A 146 -14.34 -5.07 -22.51
C LEU A 146 -13.63 -6.43 -22.50
N LEU A 147 -12.74 -6.66 -21.52
CA LEU A 147 -12.02 -7.92 -21.36
C LEU A 147 -12.97 -9.09 -21.06
N TYR A 148 -13.97 -8.89 -20.22
CA TYR A 148 -14.94 -9.93 -19.86
C TYR A 148 -15.93 -10.25 -21.01
N THR A 149 -16.24 -9.25 -21.83
CA THR A 149 -17.23 -9.41 -22.92
C THR A 149 -16.61 -9.73 -24.28
N SER A 150 -15.29 -9.58 -24.42
CA SER A 150 -14.59 -9.94 -25.66
C SER A 150 -14.51 -11.46 -25.82
N PRO A 151 -14.87 -12.02 -27.00
CA PRO A 151 -14.78 -13.44 -27.22
C PRO A 151 -13.31 -13.89 -27.20
N SER A 152 -13.02 -14.94 -26.44
CA SER A 152 -11.69 -15.54 -26.42
C SER A 152 -11.48 -16.45 -27.65
N PRO A 153 -10.24 -16.73 -28.05
CA PRO A 153 -9.97 -17.73 -29.12
C PRO A 153 -10.55 -19.11 -28.82
N ARG A 154 -10.77 -19.46 -27.53
CA ARG A 154 -11.43 -20.72 -27.14
C ARG A 154 -12.94 -20.68 -27.42
N ASP A 155 -13.60 -19.54 -27.20
CA ASP A 155 -15.03 -19.40 -27.47
C ASP A 155 -15.33 -19.51 -28.98
N LEU A 156 -14.41 -19.01 -29.80
CA LEU A 156 -14.50 -19.12 -31.25
C LEU A 156 -14.24 -20.56 -31.76
N SER A 157 -13.52 -21.38 -31.00
CA SER A 157 -13.22 -22.77 -31.38
C SER A 157 -14.34 -23.76 -31.10
N THR A 158 -15.30 -23.41 -30.24
CA THR A 158 -16.45 -24.27 -29.86
C THR A 158 -17.66 -24.14 -30.77
N SER A 159 -17.63 -23.24 -31.75
CA SER A 159 -18.73 -23.01 -32.73
C SER A 159 -18.54 -23.71 -34.07
N ARG A 160 -17.87 -24.86 -34.09
CA ARG A 160 -17.77 -25.73 -35.28
C ARG A 160 -18.38 -27.08 -35.00
#